data_3dcfe50fed15f135aa0b32d17b519a13
#
_entry.id   3dcfe50fed15f135aa0b32d17b519a13
#
_cell.length_a   1.000
_cell.length_b   1.000
_cell.length_c   1.000
_cell.angle_alpha   90.00
_cell.angle_beta   90.00
_cell.angle_gamma   90.00
#
_symmetry.space_group_name_H-M   'P 1'
#
loop_
_entity.id
_entity.type
_entity.pdbx_description
1 polymer ?
#
loop_
_entity_poly.entity_id
_entity_poly.type
_entity_poly.pdbx_seq_one_letter_code
_entity_poly.pdbx_strand_id
1 'polypeptide(L)'
;MKKLFAIIFAVCFVLGGCQKGQSPAPDTNSVNESTISESFDDKSQSSATNRKEEIDKQIIDTCFNAANEAGSIIDVKIEDDTVYYMLISGLDCTDAFVSMMSSGDYSEWEGIKESCNELCKTIMTTVKNCGADYDVVLGIMGTVLDDEVVVFMASQNGEIIYDFLEEVLNA
;
A
#
# COMPACT_ATOMS: atom_id res chain seq x y z
N MET A 1 3.62 -21.13 0.58
CA MET A 1 4.43 -19.93 0.93
C MET A 1 5.37 -19.45 -0.17
N LYS A 2 6.10 -20.31 -0.90
CA LYS A 2 6.99 -19.85 -2.02
C LYS A 2 6.29 -18.95 -3.06
N LYS A 3 4.99 -19.21 -3.37
CA LYS A 3 4.22 -18.36 -4.29
C LYS A 3 3.87 -17.00 -3.69
N LEU A 4 3.55 -16.96 -2.39
CA LEU A 4 3.27 -15.70 -1.69
C LEU A 4 4.51 -14.81 -1.65
N PHE A 5 5.68 -15.40 -1.37
CA PHE A 5 6.98 -14.72 -1.41
C PHE A 5 7.25 -14.09 -2.78
N ALA A 6 6.98 -14.85 -3.86
CA ALA A 6 7.18 -14.36 -5.22
C ALA A 6 6.23 -13.19 -5.56
N ILE A 7 4.99 -13.24 -5.10
CA ILE A 7 4.00 -12.17 -5.32
C ILE A 7 4.42 -10.88 -4.60
N ILE A 8 4.76 -10.98 -3.31
CA ILE A 8 5.20 -9.81 -2.52
C ILE A 8 6.45 -9.19 -3.15
N PHE A 9 7.42 -10.02 -3.54
CA PHE A 9 8.66 -9.55 -4.16
C PHE A 9 8.42 -8.88 -5.52
N ALA A 10 7.50 -9.41 -6.34
CA ALA A 10 7.13 -8.82 -7.63
C ALA A 10 6.51 -7.43 -7.46
N VAL A 11 5.59 -7.27 -6.50
CA VAL A 11 4.95 -5.96 -6.21
C VAL A 11 5.99 -4.95 -5.73
N CYS A 12 6.93 -5.33 -4.85
CA CYS A 12 8.02 -4.46 -4.42
C CYS A 12 8.88 -3.97 -5.59
N PHE A 13 9.17 -4.84 -6.57
CA PHE A 13 10.01 -4.49 -7.70
C PHE A 13 9.34 -3.49 -8.63
N VAL A 14 8.05 -3.64 -8.89
CA VAL A 14 7.28 -2.75 -9.76
C VAL A 14 7.10 -1.37 -9.11
N LEU A 15 6.75 -1.30 -7.84
CA LEU A 15 6.58 -0.03 -7.12
C LEU A 15 7.91 0.74 -6.97
N GLY A 16 9.03 0.04 -6.77
CA GLY A 16 10.36 0.65 -6.65
C GLY A 16 10.95 1.18 -7.96
N GLY A 17 10.44 0.74 -9.11
CA GLY A 17 10.92 1.08 -10.44
C GLY A 17 10.43 2.41 -11.01
N CYS A 18 9.46 3.09 -10.40
CA CYS A 18 8.91 4.36 -10.89
C CYS A 18 9.89 5.53 -10.64
N GLN A 19 10.90 5.67 -11.50
CA GLN A 19 11.76 6.87 -11.56
C GLN A 19 11.17 7.93 -12.48
N LYS A 20 10.88 9.10 -11.88
CA LYS A 20 10.85 10.46 -12.46
C LYS A 20 10.29 10.61 -13.88
N GLY A 21 9.00 10.87 -13.97
CA GLY A 21 8.44 11.68 -15.05
C GLY A 21 8.83 13.15 -14.82
N GLN A 22 9.52 13.76 -15.80
CA GLN A 22 9.93 15.16 -15.79
C GLN A 22 8.72 16.09 -15.75
N SER A 23 8.66 16.97 -14.77
CA SER A 23 7.80 18.16 -14.80
C SER A 23 8.20 19.08 -15.94
N PRO A 24 7.24 19.58 -16.74
CA PRO A 24 7.52 20.72 -17.62
C PRO A 24 7.63 22.00 -16.79
N ALA A 25 8.63 22.80 -17.12
CA ALA A 25 8.90 24.11 -16.53
C ALA A 25 7.76 25.11 -16.80
N PRO A 26 7.47 26.04 -15.88
CA PRO A 26 6.51 27.09 -16.12
C PRO A 26 7.14 28.21 -16.95
N ASP A 27 6.51 28.52 -18.07
CA ASP A 27 6.80 29.73 -18.85
C ASP A 27 6.32 30.99 -18.09
N THR A 28 7.26 31.89 -17.86
CA THR A 28 7.05 33.24 -17.42
C THR A 28 6.55 34.11 -18.56
N ASN A 29 5.39 34.78 -18.37
CA ASN A 29 5.16 36.20 -18.66
C ASN A 29 3.68 36.55 -18.58
N SER A 30 3.26 37.45 -17.74
CA SER A 30 3.00 38.86 -18.05
C SER A 30 2.18 39.51 -16.94
N VAL A 31 2.69 40.62 -16.50
CA VAL A 31 2.09 41.57 -15.57
C VAL A 31 0.80 42.15 -16.17
N ASN A 32 -0.29 42.21 -15.38
CA ASN A 32 -1.21 43.35 -15.40
C ASN A 32 -1.89 43.52 -14.04
N GLU A 33 -1.63 44.68 -13.48
CA GLU A 33 -2.17 45.30 -12.28
C GLU A 33 -3.63 45.78 -12.56
N SER A 34 -4.58 45.38 -11.73
CA SER A 34 -5.77 46.20 -11.41
C SER A 34 -6.58 45.61 -10.25
N THR A 35 -6.40 46.15 -9.12
CA THR A 35 -7.30 46.70 -8.09
C THR A 35 -8.68 46.07 -7.83
N ILE A 36 -8.86 45.62 -6.58
CA ILE A 36 -9.96 45.83 -5.59
C ILE A 36 -11.04 44.76 -5.46
N SER A 37 -11.12 44.34 -4.20
CA SER A 37 -12.20 44.02 -3.25
C SER A 37 -12.75 42.61 -3.21
N GLU A 38 -12.43 42.03 -2.05
CA GLU A 38 -13.32 41.31 -1.13
C GLU A 38 -14.27 40.26 -1.70
N SER A 39 -13.80 39.00 -1.67
CA SER A 39 -14.46 37.89 -1.01
C SER A 39 -13.47 36.72 -0.96
N PHE A 40 -12.59 36.74 0.03
CA PHE A 40 -11.65 35.67 0.35
C PHE A 40 -12.32 34.80 1.39
N ASP A 41 -12.90 33.64 0.99
CA ASP A 41 -12.95 32.45 1.85
C ASP A 41 -13.42 31.18 1.12
N ASP A 42 -14.23 31.29 0.05
CA ASP A 42 -14.88 30.09 -0.53
C ASP A 42 -14.06 29.42 -1.66
N LYS A 43 -13.15 30.13 -2.30
CA LYS A 43 -12.33 29.58 -3.40
C LYS A 43 -11.10 28.78 -2.96
N SER A 44 -10.55 29.04 -1.77
CA SER A 44 -9.36 28.35 -1.26
C SER A 44 -9.68 26.92 -0.82
N GLN A 45 -10.85 26.69 -0.24
CA GLN A 45 -11.28 25.38 0.25
C GLN A 45 -11.60 24.42 -0.90
N SER A 46 -12.29 24.90 -1.94
CA SER A 46 -12.60 24.12 -3.15
C SER A 46 -11.32 23.67 -3.90
N SER A 47 -10.32 24.52 -3.96
CA SER A 47 -9.04 24.20 -4.64
C SER A 47 -8.21 23.16 -3.86
N ALA A 48 -8.20 23.21 -2.54
CA ALA A 48 -7.49 22.25 -1.70
C ALA A 48 -8.13 20.86 -1.74
N THR A 49 -9.48 20.80 -1.70
CA THR A 49 -10.23 19.56 -1.78
C THR A 49 -10.02 18.86 -3.11
N ASN A 50 -10.12 19.57 -4.23
CA ASN A 50 -9.87 19.02 -5.56
C ASN A 50 -8.45 18.46 -5.71
N ARG A 51 -7.46 19.13 -5.13
CA ARG A 51 -6.07 18.67 -5.16
C ARG A 51 -5.88 17.39 -4.35
N LYS A 52 -6.52 17.28 -3.19
CA LYS A 52 -6.48 16.05 -2.38
C LYS A 52 -7.07 14.87 -3.13
N GLU A 53 -8.27 15.03 -3.70
CA GLU A 53 -8.93 13.98 -4.48
C GLU A 53 -8.08 13.52 -5.68
N GLU A 54 -7.37 14.43 -6.33
CA GLU A 54 -6.47 14.10 -7.44
C GLU A 54 -5.25 13.29 -6.97
N ILE A 55 -4.67 13.64 -5.82
CA ILE A 55 -3.56 12.90 -5.21
C ILE A 55 -4.04 11.50 -4.78
N ASP A 56 -5.18 11.40 -4.10
CA ASP A 56 -5.75 10.14 -3.65
C ASP A 56 -6.00 9.19 -4.84
N LYS A 57 -6.59 9.72 -5.92
CA LYS A 57 -6.78 8.97 -7.16
C LYS A 57 -5.45 8.50 -7.75
N GLN A 58 -4.43 9.36 -7.78
CA GLN A 58 -3.11 9.01 -8.32
C GLN A 58 -2.46 7.89 -7.51
N ILE A 59 -2.57 7.91 -6.18
CA ILE A 59 -2.07 6.85 -5.30
C ILE A 59 -2.76 5.53 -5.63
N ILE A 60 -4.09 5.53 -5.67
CA ILE A 60 -4.89 4.34 -5.97
C ILE A 60 -4.52 3.76 -7.34
N ASP A 61 -4.52 4.58 -8.39
CA ASP A 61 -4.19 4.16 -9.76
C ASP A 61 -2.76 3.57 -9.83
N THR A 62 -1.79 4.18 -9.14
CA THR A 62 -0.41 3.71 -9.11
C THR A 62 -0.31 2.34 -8.44
N CYS A 63 -0.97 2.15 -7.30
CA CYS A 63 -1.00 0.88 -6.59
C CYS A 63 -1.65 -0.23 -7.42
N PHE A 64 -2.81 0.05 -8.05
CA PHE A 64 -3.49 -0.93 -8.90
C PHE A 64 -2.68 -1.30 -10.14
N ASN A 65 -2.03 -0.34 -10.79
CA ASN A 65 -1.18 -0.62 -11.96
C ASN A 65 0.00 -1.52 -11.58
N ALA A 66 0.69 -1.23 -10.50
CA ALA A 66 1.79 -2.05 -10.00
C ALA A 66 1.34 -3.47 -9.63
N ALA A 67 0.20 -3.61 -8.97
CA ALA A 67 -0.35 -4.92 -8.62
C ALA A 67 -0.75 -5.72 -9.86
N ASN A 68 -1.39 -5.10 -10.85
CA ASN A 68 -1.76 -5.73 -12.11
C ASN A 68 -0.54 -6.22 -12.89
N GLU A 69 0.54 -5.43 -12.96
CA GLU A 69 1.80 -5.84 -13.59
C GLU A 69 2.45 -7.03 -12.86
N ALA A 70 2.29 -7.09 -11.54
CA ALA A 70 2.75 -8.23 -10.72
C ALA A 70 1.79 -9.42 -10.74
N GLY A 71 0.62 -9.33 -11.39
CA GLY A 71 -0.41 -10.37 -11.39
C GLY A 71 -1.06 -10.60 -10.03
N SER A 72 -1.10 -9.57 -9.20
CA SER A 72 -1.63 -9.62 -7.84
C SER A 72 -3.04 -9.04 -7.76
N ILE A 73 -3.86 -9.57 -6.85
CA ILE A 73 -5.17 -9.02 -6.53
C ILE A 73 -5.02 -8.16 -5.28
N ILE A 74 -5.44 -6.91 -5.36
CA ILE A 74 -5.41 -5.99 -4.24
C ILE A 74 -6.74 -5.29 -4.05
N ASP A 75 -6.96 -4.79 -2.83
CA ASP A 75 -7.93 -3.75 -2.52
C ASP A 75 -7.19 -2.54 -1.92
N VAL A 76 -7.51 -1.34 -2.38
CA VAL A 76 -6.88 -0.09 -1.92
C VAL A 76 -7.93 0.92 -1.57
N LYS A 77 -7.84 1.46 -0.36
CA LYS A 77 -8.74 2.46 0.18
C LYS A 77 -7.94 3.56 0.88
N ILE A 78 -8.42 4.80 0.78
CA ILE A 78 -7.83 5.93 1.51
C ILE A 78 -8.90 6.52 2.42
N GLU A 79 -8.64 6.54 3.71
CA GLU A 79 -9.49 7.14 4.74
C GLU A 79 -8.63 7.87 5.76
N ASP A 80 -9.03 9.06 6.16
CA ASP A 80 -8.38 9.86 7.20
C ASP A 80 -6.85 9.96 7.04
N ASP A 81 -6.39 10.26 5.81
CA ASP A 81 -4.97 10.33 5.44
C ASP A 81 -4.19 9.03 5.70
N THR A 82 -4.88 7.90 5.64
CA THR A 82 -4.30 6.56 5.74
C THR A 82 -4.63 5.74 4.49
N VAL A 83 -3.62 5.16 3.87
CA VAL A 83 -3.73 4.22 2.74
C VAL A 83 -3.84 2.81 3.31
N TYR A 84 -4.98 2.18 3.14
CA TYR A 84 -5.19 0.75 3.43
C TYR A 84 -4.96 -0.04 2.15
N TYR A 85 -3.91 -0.83 2.13
CA TYR A 85 -3.53 -1.69 1.02
C TYR A 85 -3.67 -3.16 1.43
N MET A 86 -4.66 -3.85 0.87
CA MET A 86 -4.91 -5.25 1.17
C MET A 86 -4.47 -6.11 0.00
N LEU A 87 -3.43 -6.92 0.20
CA LEU A 87 -2.97 -7.90 -0.76
C LEU A 87 -3.75 -9.20 -0.56
N ILE A 88 -4.58 -9.55 -1.55
CA ILE A 88 -5.41 -10.76 -1.54
C ILE A 88 -4.64 -11.85 -2.28
N SER A 89 -4.02 -12.75 -1.56
CA SER A 89 -3.14 -13.75 -2.17
C SER A 89 -3.90 -14.78 -3.01
N GLY A 90 -5.17 -15.02 -2.73
CA GLY A 90 -5.98 -16.07 -3.36
C GLY A 90 -5.37 -17.48 -3.21
N LEU A 91 -4.37 -17.63 -2.34
CA LEU A 91 -3.69 -18.89 -2.08
C LEU A 91 -4.29 -19.59 -0.87
N ASP A 92 -4.60 -20.87 -1.03
CA ASP A 92 -4.81 -21.75 0.10
C ASP A 92 -3.44 -22.05 0.74
N CYS A 93 -3.27 -21.62 1.97
CA CYS A 93 -2.04 -21.79 2.74
C CYS A 93 -2.15 -22.87 3.81
N THR A 94 -3.25 -23.63 3.84
CA THR A 94 -3.55 -24.63 4.88
C THR A 94 -2.43 -25.66 5.03
N ASP A 95 -2.01 -26.32 3.96
CA ASP A 95 -0.96 -27.36 4.04
C ASP A 95 0.37 -26.78 4.52
N ALA A 96 0.72 -25.60 4.05
CA ALA A 96 1.95 -24.91 4.45
C ALA A 96 1.93 -24.52 5.92
N PHE A 97 0.79 -24.01 6.40
CA PHE A 97 0.60 -23.62 7.79
C PHE A 97 0.65 -24.85 8.71
N VAL A 98 -0.07 -25.93 8.39
CA VAL A 98 -0.05 -27.20 9.14
C VAL A 98 1.36 -27.80 9.17
N SER A 99 2.09 -27.77 8.06
CA SER A 99 3.48 -28.25 8.01
C SER A 99 4.41 -27.46 8.93
N MET A 100 4.29 -26.15 8.90
CA MET A 100 5.05 -25.23 9.75
C MET A 100 4.75 -25.49 11.25
N MET A 101 3.47 -25.59 11.61
CA MET A 101 3.06 -25.88 12.99
C MET A 101 3.57 -27.25 13.46
N SER A 102 3.58 -28.26 12.57
CA SER A 102 4.03 -29.61 12.92
C SER A 102 5.54 -29.73 13.04
N SER A 103 6.30 -28.98 12.26
CA SER A 103 7.77 -29.02 12.26
C SER A 103 8.41 -28.10 13.28
N GLY A 104 7.71 -27.05 13.69
CA GLY A 104 8.26 -25.96 14.50
C GLY A 104 9.28 -25.09 13.76
N ASP A 105 9.36 -25.20 12.44
CA ASP A 105 10.22 -24.36 11.61
C ASP A 105 9.42 -23.18 11.06
N TYR A 106 9.64 -22.01 11.62
CA TYR A 106 8.97 -20.75 11.27
C TYR A 106 9.79 -19.83 10.37
N SER A 107 10.91 -20.31 9.84
CA SER A 107 11.82 -19.48 9.03
C SER A 107 11.17 -18.85 7.80
N GLU A 108 10.26 -19.57 7.14
CA GLU A 108 9.51 -19.01 6.00
C GLU A 108 8.52 -17.92 6.45
N TRP A 109 7.97 -18.01 7.63
CA TRP A 109 7.07 -16.99 8.19
C TRP A 109 7.81 -15.69 8.52
N GLU A 110 8.98 -15.81 9.13
CA GLU A 110 9.83 -14.64 9.38
C GLU A 110 10.22 -13.93 8.08
N GLY A 111 10.51 -14.67 7.01
CA GLY A 111 10.75 -14.08 5.71
C GLY A 111 9.51 -13.36 5.11
N ILE A 112 8.28 -13.82 5.41
CA ILE A 112 7.05 -13.13 5.02
C ILE A 112 6.92 -11.81 5.80
N LYS A 113 7.25 -11.80 7.11
CA LYS A 113 7.26 -10.57 7.91
C LYS A 113 8.19 -9.51 7.32
N GLU A 114 9.42 -9.88 7.00
CA GLU A 114 10.38 -8.98 6.39
C GLU A 114 9.85 -8.42 5.06
N SER A 115 9.32 -9.31 4.21
CA SER A 115 8.76 -8.92 2.90
C SER A 115 7.53 -8.02 3.04
N CYS A 116 6.67 -8.26 4.04
CA CYS A 116 5.53 -7.42 4.36
C CYS A 116 5.98 -6.00 4.73
N ASN A 117 6.96 -5.88 5.62
CA ASN A 117 7.51 -4.59 6.02
C ASN A 117 8.15 -3.84 4.85
N GLU A 118 8.92 -4.52 4.01
CA GLU A 118 9.55 -3.90 2.83
C GLU A 118 8.52 -3.44 1.79
N LEU A 119 7.46 -4.21 1.56
CA LEU A 119 6.36 -3.80 0.70
C LEU A 119 5.64 -2.57 1.27
N CYS A 120 5.36 -2.56 2.58
CA CYS A 120 4.73 -1.41 3.23
C CYS A 120 5.58 -0.13 3.06
N LYS A 121 6.89 -0.19 3.28
CA LYS A 121 7.82 0.93 3.06
C LYS A 121 7.86 1.38 1.59
N THR A 122 7.74 0.43 0.67
CA THR A 122 7.70 0.73 -0.77
C THR A 122 6.42 1.48 -1.13
N ILE A 123 5.25 1.09 -0.58
CA ILE A 123 3.99 1.81 -0.75
C ILE A 123 4.09 3.21 -0.13
N MET A 124 4.66 3.36 1.07
CA MET A 124 4.91 4.68 1.68
C MET A 124 5.73 5.59 0.76
N THR A 125 6.75 5.04 0.13
CA THR A 125 7.57 5.80 -0.83
C THR A 125 6.75 6.23 -2.04
N THR A 126 5.88 5.35 -2.53
CA THR A 126 4.96 5.67 -3.64
C THR A 126 3.99 6.79 -3.26
N VAL A 127 3.39 6.73 -2.07
CA VAL A 127 2.50 7.76 -1.52
C VAL A 127 3.21 9.12 -1.45
N LYS A 128 4.43 9.16 -0.93
CA LYS A 128 5.26 10.38 -0.87
C LYS A 128 5.59 10.92 -2.26
N ASN A 129 5.87 10.04 -3.23
CA ASN A 129 6.14 10.46 -4.61
C ASN A 129 4.90 11.05 -5.30
N CYS A 130 3.69 10.67 -4.89
CA CYS A 130 2.44 11.30 -5.31
C CYS A 130 2.16 12.65 -4.62
N GLY A 131 3.00 13.04 -3.66
CA GLY A 131 2.90 14.33 -2.96
C GLY A 131 2.03 14.31 -1.71
N ALA A 132 1.76 13.13 -1.13
CA ALA A 132 1.07 12.94 0.14
C ALA A 132 2.03 12.45 1.24
N ASP A 133 1.70 12.76 2.49
CA ASP A 133 2.38 12.21 3.66
C ASP A 133 1.34 11.47 4.51
N TYR A 134 0.82 10.39 3.93
CA TYR A 134 -0.21 9.55 4.55
C TYR A 134 0.44 8.36 5.26
N ASP A 135 -0.21 7.90 6.32
CA ASP A 135 0.10 6.59 6.90
C ASP A 135 -0.26 5.47 5.92
N VAL A 136 0.44 4.35 6.03
CA VAL A 136 0.19 3.17 5.20
C VAL A 136 -0.04 1.96 6.10
N VAL A 137 -1.17 1.30 5.90
CA VAL A 137 -1.49 0.00 6.50
C VAL A 137 -1.54 -1.03 5.38
N LEU A 138 -0.62 -1.98 5.41
CA LEU A 138 -0.60 -3.13 4.50
C LEU A 138 -1.13 -4.36 5.22
N GLY A 139 -2.12 -5.02 4.64
CA GLY A 139 -2.60 -6.34 5.08
C GLY A 139 -2.33 -7.40 4.01
N ILE A 140 -1.93 -8.59 4.44
CA ILE A 140 -1.82 -9.78 3.59
C ILE A 140 -2.92 -10.76 3.98
N MET A 141 -3.80 -11.08 3.02
CA MET A 141 -4.93 -11.97 3.21
C MET A 141 -4.76 -13.26 2.43
N GLY A 142 -5.30 -14.34 2.95
CA GLY A 142 -5.38 -15.63 2.27
C GLY A 142 -6.34 -16.57 2.98
N THR A 143 -6.41 -17.82 2.55
CA THR A 143 -7.26 -18.83 3.16
C THR A 143 -6.44 -19.84 3.96
N VAL A 144 -6.93 -20.17 5.15
CA VAL A 144 -6.40 -21.22 6.04
C VAL A 144 -7.57 -21.97 6.62
N LEU A 145 -7.49 -23.31 6.65
CA LEU A 145 -8.48 -24.18 7.27
C LEU A 145 -9.94 -23.85 6.87
N ASP A 146 -10.61 -24.78 6.23
CA ASP A 146 -12.03 -24.68 5.87
C ASP A 146 -12.42 -23.48 4.96
N ASP A 147 -11.49 -23.02 4.09
CA ASP A 147 -11.69 -21.88 3.17
C ASP A 147 -11.99 -20.54 3.86
N GLU A 148 -11.67 -20.41 5.16
CA GLU A 148 -11.83 -19.16 5.87
C GLU A 148 -10.77 -18.16 5.43
N VAL A 149 -11.20 -16.97 5.02
CA VAL A 149 -10.31 -15.87 4.65
C VAL A 149 -9.84 -15.16 5.91
N VAL A 150 -8.55 -15.16 6.12
CA VAL A 150 -7.91 -14.51 7.27
C VAL A 150 -6.87 -13.48 6.85
N VAL A 151 -6.65 -12.50 7.70
CA VAL A 151 -5.47 -11.65 7.60
C VAL A 151 -4.30 -12.42 8.20
N PHE A 152 -3.31 -12.75 7.40
CA PHE A 152 -2.09 -13.41 7.89
C PHE A 152 -1.18 -12.46 8.63
N MET A 153 -1.10 -11.24 8.12
CA MET A 153 -0.15 -10.26 8.60
C MET A 153 -0.62 -8.86 8.28
N ALA A 154 -0.35 -7.91 9.15
CA ALA A 154 -0.48 -6.52 8.85
C ALA A 154 0.75 -5.73 9.30
N SER A 155 1.12 -4.74 8.50
CA SER A 155 2.20 -3.80 8.78
C SER A 155 1.69 -2.38 8.66
N GLN A 156 2.03 -1.53 9.63
CA GLN A 156 1.76 -0.10 9.56
C GLN A 156 3.08 0.65 9.52
N ASN A 157 3.25 1.47 8.49
CA ASN A 157 4.45 2.28 8.27
C ASN A 157 5.77 1.47 8.31
N GLY A 158 5.70 0.18 7.93
CA GLY A 158 6.85 -0.72 7.91
C GLY A 158 7.15 -1.42 9.23
N GLU A 159 6.21 -1.43 10.16
CA GLU A 159 6.28 -2.19 11.42
C GLU A 159 5.11 -3.19 11.49
N ILE A 160 5.37 -4.44 11.86
CA ILE A 160 4.32 -5.45 12.02
C ILE A 160 3.41 -5.05 13.19
N ILE A 161 2.11 -4.94 12.91
CA ILE A 161 1.07 -4.64 13.90
C ILE A 161 0.14 -5.83 14.15
N TYR A 162 0.16 -6.83 13.28
CA TYR A 162 -0.60 -8.07 13.43
C TYR A 162 0.15 -9.24 12.82
N ASP A 163 0.18 -10.36 13.55
CA ASP A 163 0.80 -11.62 13.15
C ASP A 163 -0.11 -12.78 13.55
N PHE A 164 -0.74 -13.41 12.57
CA PHE A 164 -1.66 -14.53 12.79
C PHE A 164 -1.00 -15.73 13.47
N LEU A 165 0.26 -16.04 13.12
CA LEU A 165 0.98 -17.14 13.75
C LEU A 165 1.21 -16.89 15.24
N GLU A 166 1.59 -15.67 15.60
CA GLU A 166 1.81 -15.29 17.00
C GLU A 166 0.51 -15.38 17.80
N GLU A 167 -0.62 -14.99 17.21
CA GLU A 167 -1.93 -15.13 17.85
C GLU A 167 -2.28 -16.59 18.10
N VAL A 168 -2.10 -17.47 17.10
CA VAL A 168 -2.38 -18.92 17.23
C VAL A 168 -1.47 -19.60 18.23
N LEU A 169 -0.19 -19.20 18.31
CA LEU A 169 0.75 -19.80 19.27
C LEU A 169 0.50 -19.36 20.73
N ASN A 170 -0.18 -18.23 20.93
CA ASN A 170 -0.47 -17.68 22.26
C ASN A 170 -1.90 -18.01 22.75
N ALA A 171 -2.73 -18.66 21.91
CA ALA A 171 -4.11 -19.05 22.26
C ALA A 171 -4.15 -20.39 23.01
#